data_024580e5bf0658c8fbd6a09fc13496d5
#
_entry.id   024580e5bf0658c8fbd6a09fc13496d5
#
_cell.length_a   1.000
_cell.length_b   1.000
_cell.length_c   1.000
_cell.angle_alpha   90.00
_cell.angle_beta   90.00
_cell.angle_gamma   90.00
#
_symmetry.space_group_name_H-M   'P 1'
#
loop_
_entity.id
_entity.type
_entity.pdbx_description
1 polymer ?
#
loop_
_entity_poly.entity_id
_entity_poly.type
_entity_poly.pdbx_seq_one_letter_code
_entity_poly.pdbx_strand_id
1 'polypeptide(L)'
;MDKNLAHYPLDVPAPHHYTFAVRDIPEVTIEQRERALNATHWNEFAFPAGMLTVDMLSDSGTTAMTNHQWASLFLGDEAYGRNTGYYVLLDTFRDIFERGGEKNWKKIIDLVRTDCRDVEKMMDEVYLCEYEGGLFNGGAAQMERPNAFIIQQGRAAESVLMEIVRNILQKRYPGKKFTIPSNGHFDTTEGNIKQMGSIPRNLYNKELLWEVPEGGKYEKNPFKGNMDIEKLEQLIEGVGPENVPLIFTCITNNPVCGQAVSMANLKEINRVAHKYNIPLVFDAARWAENAYFIKMNEEGYADKSIAEIATEMFSYCDAFTMSAKKDGHANMGGMLAFRDKGLFWQKFSDFDENGNIITDVGVTLKVKQ
;
A
#
# COMPACT_ATOMS: atom_id res chain seq x y z
N MET A 1 36.90 10.52 3.07
CA MET A 1 35.83 9.58 2.71
C MET A 1 35.83 8.47 3.76
N ASP A 2 34.80 8.45 4.56
CA ASP A 2 34.67 7.50 5.66
C ASP A 2 34.47 6.10 5.08
N LYS A 3 35.42 5.18 5.37
CA LYS A 3 35.38 3.80 4.87
C LYS A 3 34.23 2.98 5.43
N ASN A 4 33.42 3.54 6.33
CA ASN A 4 32.28 2.89 6.96
C ASN A 4 30.94 3.09 6.20
N LEU A 5 30.94 3.84 5.09
CA LEU A 5 29.78 3.96 4.21
C LEU A 5 29.74 2.88 3.10
N ALA A 6 30.71 1.97 3.08
CA ALA A 6 30.99 1.12 1.92
C ALA A 6 30.38 -0.28 1.95
N HIS A 7 29.59 -0.66 2.93
CA HIS A 7 28.97 -1.98 2.92
C HIS A 7 27.51 -1.91 3.39
N TYR A 8 26.65 -1.36 2.53
CA TYR A 8 25.33 -1.95 2.42
C TYR A 8 25.50 -3.18 1.50
N PRO A 9 25.33 -4.41 1.99
CA PRO A 9 25.23 -5.54 1.10
C PRO A 9 23.95 -5.34 0.30
N LEU A 10 24.11 -4.87 -0.91
CA LEU A 10 23.05 -4.88 -1.93
C LEU A 10 22.90 -6.34 -2.38
N ASP A 11 22.33 -7.20 -1.55
CA ASP A 11 21.95 -8.56 -1.91
C ASP A 11 20.71 -8.62 -2.79
N VAL A 12 20.11 -7.48 -3.06
CA VAL A 12 19.18 -7.33 -4.17
C VAL A 12 20.02 -6.94 -5.38
N PRO A 13 20.04 -7.73 -6.46
CA PRO A 13 20.65 -7.31 -7.71
C PRO A 13 19.84 -6.15 -8.30
N ALA A 14 20.04 -4.96 -7.73
CA ALA A 14 19.56 -3.76 -8.39
C ALA A 14 20.32 -3.65 -9.69
N PRO A 15 19.65 -3.59 -10.85
CA PRO A 15 20.33 -3.41 -12.10
C PRO A 15 21.13 -2.12 -12.02
N HIS A 16 22.39 -2.15 -12.44
CA HIS A 16 23.16 -0.94 -12.57
C HIS A 16 22.39 0.03 -13.47
N HIS A 17 22.08 1.22 -12.96
CA HIS A 17 21.36 2.24 -13.69
C HIS A 17 22.10 3.57 -13.62
N TYR A 18 21.91 4.39 -14.61
CA TYR A 18 22.34 5.79 -14.62
C TYR A 18 21.18 6.66 -15.09
N THR A 19 21.11 7.86 -14.57
CA THR A 19 20.10 8.84 -14.95
C THR A 19 20.59 9.59 -16.19
N PHE A 20 19.78 9.63 -17.24
CA PHE A 20 20.09 10.41 -18.44
C PHE A 20 19.01 11.47 -18.75
N ALA A 21 17.98 11.59 -17.91
CA ALA A 21 17.03 12.69 -18.03
C ALA A 21 17.67 14.00 -17.63
N VAL A 22 17.63 14.96 -18.52
CA VAL A 22 18.11 16.33 -18.30
C VAL A 22 16.90 17.23 -18.11
N ARG A 23 16.91 18.03 -17.07
CA ARG A 23 15.90 19.04 -16.77
C ARG A 23 16.57 20.38 -16.60
N ASP A 24 15.99 21.43 -17.17
CA ASP A 24 16.40 22.78 -16.89
C ASP A 24 16.19 23.12 -15.41
N ILE A 25 17.22 23.68 -14.78
CA ILE A 25 17.12 24.18 -13.41
C ILE A 25 16.70 25.65 -13.50
N PRO A 26 15.59 26.05 -12.83
CA PRO A 26 15.16 27.44 -12.87
C PRO A 26 16.18 28.34 -12.14
N GLU A 27 16.55 29.43 -12.80
CA GLU A 27 17.30 30.51 -12.16
C GLU A 27 16.32 31.38 -11.39
N VAL A 28 16.27 31.19 -10.08
CA VAL A 28 15.36 31.94 -9.19
C VAL A 28 16.16 32.63 -8.11
N THR A 29 15.98 33.94 -7.98
CA THR A 29 16.66 34.73 -6.94
C THR A 29 16.03 34.46 -5.55
N ILE A 30 16.77 34.83 -4.51
CA ILE A 30 16.29 34.73 -3.12
C ILE A 30 15.02 35.57 -2.94
N GLU A 31 15.00 36.79 -3.47
CA GLU A 31 13.86 37.70 -3.36
C GLU A 31 12.60 37.16 -4.06
N GLN A 32 12.76 36.47 -5.19
CA GLN A 32 11.66 35.81 -5.88
C GLN A 32 11.10 34.67 -5.04
N ARG A 33 11.95 33.84 -4.41
CA ARG A 33 11.55 32.77 -3.52
C ARG A 33 10.83 33.29 -2.28
N GLU A 34 11.37 34.34 -1.63
CA GLU A 34 10.73 34.95 -0.47
C GLU A 34 9.35 35.50 -0.81
N ARG A 35 9.19 36.13 -1.97
CA ARG A 35 7.89 36.62 -2.43
C ARG A 35 6.92 35.49 -2.65
N ALA A 36 7.35 34.36 -3.23
CA ALA A 36 6.50 33.16 -3.43
C ALA A 36 6.12 32.51 -2.10
N LEU A 37 7.08 32.36 -1.17
CA LEU A 37 6.81 31.83 0.17
C LEU A 37 5.81 32.71 0.94
N ASN A 38 5.97 34.01 0.91
CA ASN A 38 5.02 34.93 1.54
C ASN A 38 3.63 34.88 0.89
N ALA A 39 3.57 34.77 -0.44
CA ALA A 39 2.30 34.65 -1.16
C ALA A 39 1.54 33.34 -0.84
N THR A 40 2.27 32.28 -0.52
CA THR A 40 1.69 30.99 -0.14
C THR A 40 1.57 30.81 1.38
N HIS A 41 1.80 31.88 2.15
CA HIS A 41 1.80 31.83 3.62
C HIS A 41 2.71 30.73 4.19
N TRP A 42 3.85 30.50 3.55
CA TRP A 42 4.84 29.46 3.90
C TRP A 42 4.28 28.04 3.81
N ASN A 43 3.22 27.85 3.03
CA ASN A 43 2.71 26.52 2.73
C ASN A 43 3.51 25.90 1.58
N GLU A 44 4.36 24.94 1.91
CA GLU A 44 5.24 24.24 0.97
C GLU A 44 4.47 23.55 -0.16
N PHE A 45 3.28 23.04 0.11
CA PHE A 45 2.43 22.39 -0.90
C PHE A 45 1.77 23.36 -1.89
N ALA A 46 1.74 24.65 -1.56
CA ALA A 46 1.26 25.70 -2.46
C ALA A 46 2.39 26.41 -3.21
N PHE A 47 3.65 26.11 -2.88
CA PHE A 47 4.81 26.73 -3.50
C PHE A 47 4.93 26.32 -4.97
N PRO A 48 5.19 27.25 -5.92
CA PRO A 48 5.26 26.93 -7.34
C PRO A 48 6.42 25.97 -7.66
N ALA A 49 6.09 24.78 -8.19
CA ALA A 49 7.07 23.74 -8.52
C ALA A 49 8.14 24.23 -9.52
N GLY A 50 7.81 25.19 -10.41
CA GLY A 50 8.75 25.81 -11.34
C GLY A 50 9.84 26.67 -10.67
N MET A 51 9.73 26.93 -9.38
CA MET A 51 10.72 27.68 -8.60
C MET A 51 11.58 26.78 -7.69
N LEU A 52 11.33 25.46 -7.71
CA LEU A 52 12.09 24.48 -6.93
C LEU A 52 13.33 24.01 -7.69
N THR A 53 14.49 24.17 -7.08
CA THR A 53 15.75 23.61 -7.59
C THR A 53 15.89 22.14 -7.22
N VAL A 54 15.51 21.79 -5.99
CA VAL A 54 15.52 20.43 -5.44
C VAL A 54 14.21 20.24 -4.67
N ASP A 55 13.46 19.19 -5.01
CA ASP A 55 12.29 18.78 -4.26
C ASP A 55 12.66 17.55 -3.43
N MET A 56 12.60 17.68 -2.11
CA MET A 56 12.80 16.61 -1.14
C MET A 56 11.55 16.35 -0.29
N LEU A 57 10.43 16.98 -0.65
CA LEU A 57 9.21 16.94 0.15
C LEU A 57 8.38 15.69 -0.10
N SER A 58 8.36 15.17 -1.33
CA SER A 58 7.49 14.06 -1.71
C SER A 58 8.19 13.04 -2.61
N ASP A 59 7.98 11.76 -2.29
CA ASP A 59 8.33 10.61 -3.13
C ASP A 59 7.22 10.24 -4.13
N SER A 60 6.06 10.90 -4.04
CA SER A 60 4.85 10.55 -4.80
C SER A 60 4.90 11.02 -6.25
N GLY A 61 5.04 10.06 -7.19
CA GLY A 61 5.07 10.33 -8.63
C GLY A 61 6.35 10.99 -9.13
N THR A 62 7.38 11.08 -8.30
CA THR A 62 8.68 11.69 -8.62
C THR A 62 9.76 10.64 -8.90
N THR A 63 9.43 9.37 -8.79
CA THR A 63 10.36 8.26 -8.94
C THR A 63 10.94 8.25 -10.35
N ALA A 64 12.27 8.15 -10.45
CA ALA A 64 12.95 7.99 -11.72
C ALA A 64 12.63 6.61 -12.32
N MET A 65 12.09 6.60 -13.52
CA MET A 65 11.86 5.36 -14.27
C MET A 65 13.10 4.97 -15.07
N THR A 66 13.38 3.66 -15.13
CA THR A 66 14.41 3.13 -16.00
C THR A 66 13.99 3.25 -17.48
N ASN A 67 14.96 3.14 -18.38
CA ASN A 67 14.67 3.08 -19.82
C ASN A 67 13.74 1.92 -20.20
N HIS A 68 13.79 0.80 -19.47
CA HIS A 68 12.87 -0.33 -19.67
C HIS A 68 11.44 0.00 -19.22
N GLN A 69 11.28 0.72 -18.11
CA GLN A 69 9.97 1.19 -17.66
C GLN A 69 9.37 2.21 -18.64
N TRP A 70 10.19 3.15 -19.16
CA TRP A 70 9.77 4.07 -20.22
C TRP A 70 9.37 3.33 -21.51
N ALA A 71 10.17 2.35 -21.95
CA ALA A 71 9.84 1.55 -23.10
C ALA A 71 8.52 0.78 -22.92
N SER A 72 8.29 0.22 -21.72
CA SER A 72 7.05 -0.49 -21.41
C SER A 72 5.83 0.44 -21.42
N LEU A 73 5.99 1.70 -21.03
CA LEU A 73 4.91 2.70 -21.13
C LEU A 73 4.44 2.89 -22.58
N PHE A 74 5.39 2.94 -23.53
CA PHE A 74 5.08 3.10 -24.95
C PHE A 74 4.62 1.80 -25.63
N LEU A 75 4.89 0.65 -25.03
CA LEU A 75 4.39 -0.65 -25.49
C LEU A 75 2.99 -0.97 -24.96
N GLY A 76 2.48 -0.15 -24.03
CA GLY A 76 1.15 -0.30 -23.50
C GLY A 76 0.10 -0.15 -24.58
N ASP A 77 -0.96 -0.95 -24.49
CA ASP A 77 -2.12 -0.89 -25.34
C ASP A 77 -3.28 -0.15 -24.68
N GLU A 78 -4.01 0.62 -25.45
CA GLU A 78 -5.27 1.22 -25.01
C GLU A 78 -6.42 0.44 -25.66
N ALA A 79 -7.20 -0.29 -24.85
CA ALA A 79 -8.33 -1.06 -25.32
C ALA A 79 -9.49 -0.98 -24.31
N TYR A 80 -10.72 -1.06 -24.80
CA TYR A 80 -11.91 -1.19 -23.94
C TYR A 80 -11.93 -2.51 -23.16
N GLY A 81 -11.30 -3.55 -23.69
CA GLY A 81 -10.99 -4.77 -22.94
C GLY A 81 -9.83 -4.51 -21.96
N ARG A 82 -9.59 -5.48 -21.09
CA ARG A 82 -8.40 -5.44 -20.23
C ARG A 82 -7.16 -5.63 -21.10
N ASN A 83 -6.24 -4.67 -21.03
CA ASN A 83 -4.99 -4.76 -21.73
C ASN A 83 -4.07 -5.84 -21.12
N THR A 84 -3.08 -6.26 -21.88
CA THR A 84 -2.08 -7.24 -21.44
C THR A 84 -1.41 -6.83 -20.14
N GLY A 85 -1.04 -5.55 -20.00
CA GLY A 85 -0.40 -5.01 -18.82
C GLY A 85 -1.20 -5.19 -17.53
N TYR A 86 -2.53 -5.20 -17.60
CA TYR A 86 -3.40 -5.46 -16.44
C TYR A 86 -3.14 -6.84 -15.82
N TYR A 87 -3.12 -7.87 -16.63
CA TYR A 87 -2.91 -9.26 -16.15
C TYR A 87 -1.49 -9.49 -15.67
N VAL A 88 -0.51 -8.97 -16.42
CA VAL A 88 0.91 -9.02 -16.02
C VAL A 88 1.13 -8.33 -14.67
N LEU A 89 0.48 -7.19 -14.45
CA LEU A 89 0.59 -6.45 -13.18
C LEU A 89 0.00 -7.25 -12.03
N LEU A 90 -1.20 -7.82 -12.19
CA LEU A 90 -1.82 -8.63 -11.14
C LEU A 90 -1.00 -9.88 -10.81
N ASP A 91 -0.47 -10.56 -11.83
CA ASP A 91 0.37 -11.74 -11.60
C ASP A 91 1.71 -11.38 -10.95
N THR A 92 2.29 -10.23 -11.29
CA THR A 92 3.50 -9.70 -10.64
C THR A 92 3.26 -9.42 -9.16
N PHE A 93 2.18 -8.75 -8.81
CA PHE A 93 1.85 -8.50 -7.41
C PHE A 93 1.51 -9.78 -6.65
N ARG A 94 0.83 -10.72 -7.29
CA ARG A 94 0.60 -12.06 -6.71
C ARG A 94 1.90 -12.76 -6.40
N ASP A 95 2.86 -12.72 -7.33
CA ASP A 95 4.17 -13.34 -7.13
C ASP A 95 4.91 -12.71 -5.94
N ILE A 96 4.96 -11.39 -5.85
CA ILE A 96 5.66 -10.67 -4.79
C ILE A 96 4.96 -10.79 -3.44
N PHE A 97 3.62 -10.70 -3.41
CA PHE A 97 2.89 -10.63 -2.13
C PHE A 97 2.42 -11.98 -1.61
N GLU A 98 2.48 -13.04 -2.44
CA GLU A 98 1.94 -14.35 -2.07
C GLU A 98 2.88 -15.53 -2.34
N ARG A 99 3.94 -15.36 -3.15
CA ARG A 99 4.79 -16.47 -3.60
C ARG A 99 6.29 -16.27 -3.35
N GLY A 100 6.72 -15.18 -2.75
CA GLY A 100 8.13 -14.90 -2.46
C GLY A 100 8.98 -14.42 -3.62
N GLY A 101 8.40 -14.17 -4.78
CA GLY A 101 9.08 -13.51 -5.91
C GLY A 101 10.04 -14.37 -6.75
N GLU A 102 10.17 -15.68 -6.48
CA GLU A 102 11.21 -16.46 -7.11
C GLU A 102 10.84 -17.09 -8.45
N LYS A 103 9.58 -17.35 -8.74
CA LYS A 103 9.20 -18.27 -9.83
C LYS A 103 8.78 -17.60 -11.13
N ASN A 104 8.29 -16.38 -11.10
CA ASN A 104 7.68 -15.74 -12.28
C ASN A 104 8.46 -14.57 -12.87
N TRP A 105 9.50 -14.09 -12.22
CA TRP A 105 10.29 -12.94 -12.68
C TRP A 105 10.79 -13.10 -14.12
N LYS A 106 11.38 -14.25 -14.41
CA LYS A 106 11.89 -14.58 -15.75
C LYS A 106 10.77 -14.69 -16.78
N LYS A 107 9.65 -15.32 -16.40
CA LYS A 107 8.45 -15.46 -17.23
C LYS A 107 7.81 -14.11 -17.54
N ILE A 108 7.66 -13.25 -16.54
CA ILE A 108 7.06 -11.93 -16.69
C ILE A 108 7.94 -11.04 -17.58
N ILE A 109 9.26 -11.05 -17.38
CA ILE A 109 10.21 -10.33 -18.24
C ILE A 109 10.18 -10.89 -19.66
N ASP A 110 10.11 -12.19 -19.83
CA ASP A 110 10.04 -12.82 -21.14
C ASP A 110 8.71 -12.54 -21.84
N LEU A 111 7.59 -12.51 -21.10
CA LEU A 111 6.28 -12.11 -21.63
C LEU A 111 6.25 -10.64 -22.09
N VAL A 112 6.92 -9.75 -21.38
CA VAL A 112 7.01 -8.32 -21.75
C VAL A 112 8.04 -8.09 -22.87
N ARG A 113 9.06 -8.95 -22.99
CA ARG A 113 10.11 -8.85 -24.03
C ARG A 113 9.79 -9.59 -25.31
N THR A 114 9.09 -10.69 -25.24
CA THR A 114 8.57 -11.35 -26.42
C THR A 114 7.38 -10.54 -26.93
N ASP A 115 7.47 -10.18 -28.19
CA ASP A 115 6.35 -9.66 -28.96
C ASP A 115 5.07 -10.43 -28.55
N CYS A 116 4.07 -9.75 -27.97
CA CYS A 116 2.87 -10.34 -27.39
C CYS A 116 2.01 -11.17 -28.36
N ARG A 117 2.61 -11.71 -29.41
CA ARG A 117 1.98 -12.52 -30.45
C ARG A 117 1.82 -13.98 -30.09
N ASP A 118 2.45 -14.46 -29.01
CA ASP A 118 2.16 -15.80 -28.51
C ASP A 118 0.92 -15.77 -27.60
N VAL A 119 -0.23 -15.60 -28.27
CA VAL A 119 -1.54 -15.52 -27.62
C VAL A 119 -1.86 -16.78 -26.82
N GLU A 120 -1.44 -17.95 -27.31
CA GLU A 120 -1.67 -19.23 -26.61
C GLU A 120 -0.91 -19.26 -25.27
N LYS A 121 0.36 -18.89 -25.28
CA LYS A 121 1.17 -18.84 -24.06
C LYS A 121 0.63 -17.80 -23.06
N MET A 122 0.18 -16.66 -23.56
CA MET A 122 -0.45 -15.64 -22.70
C MET A 122 -1.78 -16.10 -22.13
N MET A 123 -2.59 -16.81 -22.94
CA MET A 123 -3.85 -17.38 -22.46
C MET A 123 -3.60 -18.34 -21.30
N ASP A 124 -2.69 -19.29 -21.47
CA ASP A 124 -2.45 -20.33 -20.46
C ASP A 124 -1.78 -19.80 -19.18
N GLU A 125 -0.82 -18.87 -19.31
CA GLU A 125 0.00 -18.44 -18.18
C GLU A 125 -0.60 -17.25 -17.41
N VAL A 126 -1.40 -16.41 -18.05
CA VAL A 126 -1.88 -15.14 -17.46
C VAL A 126 -3.40 -15.06 -17.41
N TYR A 127 -4.09 -15.37 -18.50
CA TYR A 127 -5.56 -15.22 -18.57
C TYR A 127 -6.32 -16.39 -17.95
N LEU A 128 -5.84 -17.62 -18.15
CA LEU A 128 -6.49 -18.84 -17.69
C LEU A 128 -5.88 -19.40 -16.40
N CYS A 129 -4.94 -18.67 -15.77
CA CYS A 129 -4.36 -19.17 -14.54
C CYS A 129 -5.47 -19.36 -13.48
N GLU A 130 -5.64 -20.60 -13.05
CA GLU A 130 -6.56 -20.95 -11.96
C GLU A 130 -5.91 -20.62 -10.62
N TYR A 131 -6.33 -19.53 -10.02
CA TYR A 131 -5.89 -19.13 -8.69
C TYR A 131 -7.02 -18.45 -7.93
N GLU A 132 -7.35 -19.00 -6.78
CA GLU A 132 -8.39 -18.49 -5.88
C GLU A 132 -7.88 -18.44 -4.44
N GLY A 133 -8.53 -17.64 -3.62
CA GLY A 133 -8.29 -17.61 -2.18
C GLY A 133 -7.19 -16.66 -1.71
N GLY A 134 -6.51 -15.94 -2.65
CA GLY A 134 -5.49 -14.95 -2.35
C GLY A 134 -5.97 -13.51 -2.42
N LEU A 135 -5.01 -12.58 -2.37
CA LEU A 135 -5.24 -11.14 -2.59
C LEU A 135 -5.46 -10.80 -4.07
N PHE A 136 -5.09 -11.70 -4.97
CA PHE A 136 -5.17 -11.50 -6.42
C PHE A 136 -5.72 -12.76 -7.08
N ASN A 137 -7.02 -12.84 -7.24
CA ASN A 137 -7.61 -13.94 -8.00
C ASN A 137 -7.08 -13.97 -9.44
N GLY A 138 -6.90 -15.16 -9.99
CA GLY A 138 -6.53 -15.35 -11.39
C GLY A 138 -7.72 -15.28 -12.35
N GLY A 139 -7.45 -15.18 -13.63
CA GLY A 139 -8.33 -15.33 -14.78
C GLY A 139 -9.84 -15.33 -14.53
N ALA A 140 -10.46 -16.50 -14.58
CA ALA A 140 -11.90 -16.68 -14.41
C ALA A 140 -12.40 -16.25 -13.01
N ALA A 141 -11.66 -16.58 -11.95
CA ALA A 141 -12.03 -16.20 -10.59
C ALA A 141 -12.08 -14.68 -10.41
N GLN A 142 -11.13 -13.94 -11.01
CA GLN A 142 -11.14 -12.47 -11.01
C GLN A 142 -12.31 -11.88 -11.82
N MET A 143 -12.84 -12.61 -12.79
CA MET A 143 -14.02 -12.20 -13.54
C MET A 143 -15.31 -12.41 -12.75
N GLU A 144 -15.44 -13.52 -12.06
CA GLU A 144 -16.62 -13.90 -11.27
C GLU A 144 -16.67 -13.20 -9.92
N ARG A 145 -15.56 -13.22 -9.20
CA ARG A 145 -15.37 -12.63 -7.87
C ARG A 145 -14.14 -11.74 -7.88
N PRO A 146 -14.26 -10.53 -8.42
CA PRO A 146 -13.15 -9.59 -8.46
C PRO A 146 -12.73 -9.17 -7.05
N ASN A 147 -11.44 -9.30 -6.74
CA ASN A 147 -10.89 -8.95 -5.45
C ASN A 147 -9.64 -8.07 -5.53
N ALA A 148 -9.19 -7.76 -6.74
CA ALA A 148 -8.08 -6.84 -6.99
C ALA A 148 -8.47 -5.82 -8.07
N PHE A 149 -8.23 -4.53 -7.80
CA PHE A 149 -8.67 -3.40 -8.60
C PHE A 149 -7.50 -2.43 -8.81
N ILE A 150 -7.23 -2.10 -10.07
CA ILE A 150 -6.31 -1.03 -10.43
C ILE A 150 -7.11 0.27 -10.45
N ILE A 151 -6.65 1.27 -9.73
CA ILE A 151 -7.31 2.56 -9.55
C ILE A 151 -6.29 3.67 -9.85
N GLN A 152 -6.73 4.85 -10.22
CA GLN A 152 -5.85 5.93 -10.68
C GLN A 152 -4.86 6.42 -9.63
N GLN A 153 -5.13 6.25 -8.33
CA GLN A 153 -4.20 6.61 -7.24
C GLN A 153 -4.66 6.07 -5.88
N GLY A 154 -3.76 6.04 -4.88
CA GLY A 154 -4.04 5.51 -3.55
C GLY A 154 -5.22 6.18 -2.85
N ARG A 155 -5.30 7.52 -2.84
CA ARG A 155 -6.42 8.25 -2.21
C ARG A 155 -7.78 7.92 -2.84
N ALA A 156 -7.81 7.58 -4.13
CA ALA A 156 -9.03 7.12 -4.78
C ALA A 156 -9.36 5.68 -4.35
N ALA A 157 -8.36 4.82 -4.17
CA ALA A 157 -8.54 3.48 -3.61
C ALA A 157 -9.14 3.53 -2.21
N GLU A 158 -8.61 4.41 -1.34
CA GLU A 158 -9.16 4.67 0.00
C GLU A 158 -10.60 5.19 -0.06
N SER A 159 -10.87 6.16 -0.92
CA SER A 159 -12.21 6.76 -1.05
C SER A 159 -13.25 5.73 -1.48
N VAL A 160 -12.94 4.92 -2.50
CA VAL A 160 -13.82 3.84 -2.97
C VAL A 160 -14.05 2.80 -1.89
N LEU A 161 -12.98 2.35 -1.20
CA LEU A 161 -13.08 1.41 -0.08
C LEU A 161 -14.00 1.95 1.02
N MET A 162 -13.75 3.19 1.48
CA MET A 162 -14.50 3.78 2.59
C MET A 162 -15.94 4.11 2.23
N GLU A 163 -16.22 4.50 0.98
CA GLU A 163 -17.58 4.70 0.50
C GLU A 163 -18.39 3.41 0.56
N ILE A 164 -17.82 2.30 0.10
CA ILE A 164 -18.51 1.01 0.11
C ILE A 164 -18.71 0.50 1.53
N VAL A 165 -17.68 0.55 2.37
CA VAL A 165 -17.78 0.20 3.78
C VAL A 165 -18.87 1.04 4.47
N ARG A 166 -18.88 2.36 4.22
CA ARG A 166 -19.93 3.25 4.74
C ARG A 166 -21.32 2.81 4.29
N ASN A 167 -21.52 2.58 3.00
CA ASN A 167 -22.83 2.25 2.45
C ASN A 167 -23.37 0.93 3.04
N ILE A 168 -22.51 -0.07 3.20
CA ILE A 168 -22.87 -1.34 3.81
C ILE A 168 -23.20 -1.16 5.30
N LEU A 169 -22.35 -0.45 6.04
CA LEU A 169 -22.56 -0.23 7.48
C LEU A 169 -23.80 0.64 7.75
N GLN A 170 -24.05 1.67 6.95
CA GLN A 170 -25.24 2.51 7.12
C GLN A 170 -26.53 1.76 6.78
N LYS A 171 -26.51 0.84 5.79
CA LYS A 171 -27.64 -0.04 5.47
C LYS A 171 -27.94 -0.99 6.64
N ARG A 172 -26.91 -1.59 7.24
CA ARG A 172 -27.05 -2.56 8.34
C ARG A 172 -27.35 -1.89 9.70
N TYR A 173 -26.77 -0.71 9.93
CA TYR A 173 -26.80 0.01 11.21
C TYR A 173 -27.04 1.51 10.99
N PRO A 174 -28.25 1.92 10.62
CA PRO A 174 -28.57 3.31 10.31
C PRO A 174 -28.22 4.26 11.46
N GLY A 175 -27.46 5.32 11.18
CA GLY A 175 -27.08 6.34 12.15
C GLY A 175 -25.98 5.94 13.16
N LYS A 176 -25.51 4.69 13.13
CA LYS A 176 -24.42 4.24 14.01
C LYS A 176 -23.08 4.84 13.58
N LYS A 177 -22.30 5.30 14.55
CA LYS A 177 -20.91 5.73 14.35
C LYS A 177 -19.96 4.63 14.74
N PHE A 178 -18.90 4.49 13.96
CA PHE A 178 -17.88 3.47 14.15
C PHE A 178 -16.54 4.12 14.52
N THR A 179 -15.67 3.36 15.16
CA THR A 179 -14.29 3.77 15.46
C THR A 179 -13.33 2.96 14.62
N ILE A 180 -12.39 3.63 13.95
CA ILE A 180 -11.39 2.99 13.09
C ILE A 180 -10.00 3.32 13.63
N PRO A 181 -9.31 2.35 14.24
CA PRO A 181 -7.95 2.50 14.74
C PRO A 181 -6.90 2.33 13.64
N SER A 182 -5.74 2.99 13.83
CA SER A 182 -4.54 2.82 13.03
C SER A 182 -3.29 3.13 13.85
N ASN A 183 -2.12 2.66 13.40
CA ASN A 183 -0.82 3.13 13.90
C ASN A 183 -0.57 4.61 13.55
N GLY A 184 -1.27 5.14 12.56
CA GLY A 184 -1.30 6.52 12.10
C GLY A 184 -2.04 6.58 10.77
N HIS A 185 -3.19 7.25 10.72
CA HIS A 185 -3.91 7.43 9.47
C HIS A 185 -3.20 8.48 8.62
N PHE A 186 -3.00 8.17 7.35
CA PHE A 186 -2.66 9.20 6.37
C PHE A 186 -3.79 10.24 6.30
N ASP A 187 -3.49 11.47 5.92
CA ASP A 187 -4.44 12.59 5.93
C ASP A 187 -5.72 12.31 5.12
N THR A 188 -5.57 11.72 3.93
CA THR A 188 -6.72 11.35 3.08
C THR A 188 -7.51 10.18 3.68
N THR A 189 -6.86 9.20 4.30
CA THR A 189 -7.53 8.09 5.00
C THR A 189 -8.34 8.63 6.18
N GLU A 190 -7.75 9.51 6.99
CA GLU A 190 -8.45 10.16 8.10
C GLU A 190 -9.63 11.00 7.60
N GLY A 191 -9.44 11.75 6.51
CA GLY A 191 -10.50 12.52 5.85
C GLY A 191 -11.67 11.65 5.39
N ASN A 192 -11.41 10.54 4.72
CA ASN A 192 -12.41 9.58 4.27
C ASN A 192 -13.18 8.95 5.45
N ILE A 193 -12.49 8.59 6.55
CA ILE A 193 -13.13 8.05 7.75
C ILE A 193 -14.09 9.08 8.37
N LYS A 194 -13.67 10.34 8.49
CA LYS A 194 -14.52 11.43 8.98
C LYS A 194 -15.73 11.68 8.06
N GLN A 195 -15.51 11.64 6.74
CA GLN A 195 -16.57 11.81 5.74
C GLN A 195 -17.63 10.70 5.81
N MET A 196 -17.23 9.46 6.14
CA MET A 196 -18.20 8.39 6.37
C MET A 196 -18.95 8.50 7.71
N GLY A 197 -18.67 9.52 8.51
CA GLY A 197 -19.28 9.74 9.82
C GLY A 197 -18.68 8.92 10.97
N SER A 198 -17.50 8.31 10.74
CA SER A 198 -16.79 7.49 11.72
C SER A 198 -15.64 8.25 12.39
N ILE A 199 -15.06 7.66 13.41
CA ILE A 199 -14.08 8.28 14.31
C ILE A 199 -12.71 7.63 14.05
N PRO A 200 -11.74 8.34 13.46
CA PRO A 200 -10.37 7.84 13.38
C PRO A 200 -9.69 7.86 14.74
N ARG A 201 -8.88 6.85 15.05
CA ARG A 201 -8.06 6.76 16.27
C ARG A 201 -6.65 6.37 15.92
N ASN A 202 -5.70 7.28 16.14
CA ASN A 202 -4.29 7.03 15.95
C ASN A 202 -3.69 6.47 17.24
N LEU A 203 -3.08 5.29 17.15
CA LEU A 203 -2.50 4.54 18.24
C LEU A 203 -0.97 4.47 18.06
N TYR A 204 -0.35 5.64 18.12
CA TYR A 204 1.09 5.79 17.93
C TYR A 204 1.89 5.00 18.97
N ASN A 205 3.04 4.50 18.55
CA ASN A 205 4.02 3.91 19.43
C ASN A 205 4.38 4.86 20.57
N LYS A 206 4.45 4.34 21.80
CA LYS A 206 4.81 5.11 23.00
C LYS A 206 6.14 5.85 22.85
N GLU A 207 7.10 5.21 22.18
CA GLU A 207 8.46 5.72 22.00
C GLU A 207 8.54 6.91 21.03
N LEU A 208 7.52 7.15 20.24
CA LEU A 208 7.48 8.29 19.33
C LEU A 208 7.54 9.63 20.09
N LEU A 209 7.03 9.67 21.30
CA LEU A 209 6.92 10.86 22.15
C LEU A 209 8.03 10.96 23.19
N TRP A 210 9.02 10.05 23.15
CA TRP A 210 10.12 10.12 24.10
C TRP A 210 11.05 11.28 23.77
N GLU A 211 11.17 12.20 24.72
CA GLU A 211 12.22 13.19 24.70
C GLU A 211 13.58 12.50 24.93
N VAL A 212 14.57 12.86 24.13
CA VAL A 212 15.93 12.39 24.37
C VAL A 212 16.42 13.07 25.66
N PRO A 213 16.78 12.33 26.71
CA PRO A 213 17.30 12.93 27.93
C PRO A 213 18.54 13.76 27.62
N GLU A 214 18.68 14.94 28.22
CA GLU A 214 19.84 15.79 28.05
C GLU A 214 21.12 15.00 28.45
N GLY A 215 22.04 14.78 27.48
CA GLY A 215 23.24 13.95 27.66
C GLY A 215 23.00 12.43 27.59
N GLY A 216 21.78 11.97 27.35
CA GLY A 216 21.45 10.55 27.20
C GLY A 216 21.87 9.98 25.86
N LYS A 217 22.24 8.68 25.85
CA LYS A 217 22.40 7.95 24.60
C LYS A 217 21.02 7.62 24.06
N TYR A 218 20.79 8.00 22.80
CA TYR A 218 19.59 7.63 22.08
C TYR A 218 19.65 6.13 21.71
N GLU A 219 18.80 5.31 22.29
CA GLU A 219 18.60 3.95 21.80
C GLU A 219 17.86 4.00 20.45
N LYS A 220 18.54 3.51 19.43
CA LYS A 220 17.98 3.49 18.06
C LYS A 220 16.85 2.46 18.00
N ASN A 221 15.61 2.93 17.99
CA ASN A 221 14.47 2.09 17.62
C ASN A 221 14.15 2.30 16.13
N PRO A 222 14.41 1.30 15.26
CA PRO A 222 14.15 1.41 13.82
C PRO A 222 12.66 1.28 13.46
N PHE A 223 11.78 0.92 14.42
CA PHE A 223 10.38 0.61 14.19
C PHE A 223 9.42 1.52 14.97
N LYS A 224 9.70 2.82 14.97
CA LYS A 224 8.82 3.81 15.60
C LYS A 224 7.45 3.96 14.91
N GLY A 225 7.29 3.36 13.72
CA GLY A 225 6.01 3.25 13.03
C GLY A 225 5.04 2.23 13.61
N ASN A 226 5.47 1.41 14.57
CA ASN A 226 4.65 0.39 15.21
C ASN A 226 3.39 0.96 15.84
N MET A 227 2.32 0.15 15.87
CA MET A 227 1.10 0.42 16.62
C MET A 227 1.29 0.05 18.10
N ASP A 228 0.71 0.82 19.00
CA ASP A 228 0.59 0.49 20.42
C ASP A 228 -0.49 -0.60 20.60
N ILE A 229 -0.05 -1.85 20.78
CA ILE A 229 -0.94 -3.03 20.84
C ILE A 229 -1.82 -3.01 22.09
N GLU A 230 -1.29 -2.56 23.22
CA GLU A 230 -2.09 -2.46 24.46
C GLU A 230 -3.25 -1.47 24.29
N LYS A 231 -2.98 -0.31 23.69
CA LYS A 231 -4.01 0.67 23.39
C LYS A 231 -5.00 0.15 22.35
N LEU A 232 -4.57 -0.67 21.39
CA LEU A 232 -5.47 -1.28 20.42
C LEU A 232 -6.48 -2.20 21.12
N GLU A 233 -6.02 -3.11 21.98
CA GLU A 233 -6.90 -4.00 22.73
C GLU A 233 -7.84 -3.21 23.67
N GLN A 234 -7.29 -2.25 24.42
CA GLN A 234 -8.09 -1.38 25.30
C GLN A 234 -9.16 -0.58 24.54
N LEU A 235 -8.82 -0.07 23.35
CA LEU A 235 -9.77 0.65 22.50
C LEU A 235 -10.91 -0.26 22.06
N ILE A 236 -10.57 -1.45 21.53
CA ILE A 236 -11.58 -2.41 21.03
C ILE A 236 -12.50 -2.84 22.17
N GLU A 237 -11.95 -3.19 23.33
CA GLU A 237 -12.74 -3.59 24.51
C GLU A 237 -13.58 -2.43 25.04
N GLY A 238 -13.05 -1.21 25.04
CA GLY A 238 -13.72 -0.02 25.55
C GLY A 238 -14.89 0.46 24.70
N VAL A 239 -14.79 0.35 23.36
CA VAL A 239 -15.88 0.76 22.45
C VAL A 239 -16.79 -0.40 22.06
N GLY A 240 -16.36 -1.64 22.26
CA GLY A 240 -17.00 -2.87 21.78
C GLY A 240 -16.54 -3.25 20.37
N PRO A 241 -16.19 -4.55 20.13
CA PRO A 241 -15.69 -5.01 18.83
C PRO A 241 -16.64 -4.73 17.67
N GLU A 242 -17.95 -4.77 17.92
CA GLU A 242 -19.00 -4.49 16.93
C GLU A 242 -19.04 -3.01 16.50
N ASN A 243 -18.29 -2.13 17.17
CA ASN A 243 -18.12 -0.72 16.82
C ASN A 243 -16.81 -0.44 16.08
N VAL A 244 -15.99 -1.47 15.85
CA VAL A 244 -14.73 -1.40 15.10
C VAL A 244 -14.89 -2.23 13.81
N PRO A 245 -15.24 -1.61 12.68
CA PRO A 245 -15.52 -2.36 11.44
C PRO A 245 -14.27 -2.90 10.78
N LEU A 246 -13.13 -2.21 10.92
CA LEU A 246 -11.82 -2.58 10.40
C LEU A 246 -10.71 -1.83 11.15
N ILE A 247 -9.48 -2.32 11.03
CA ILE A 247 -8.26 -1.71 11.55
C ILE A 247 -7.37 -1.34 10.35
N PHE A 248 -6.81 -0.13 10.35
CA PHE A 248 -5.78 0.25 9.38
C PHE A 248 -4.38 0.10 9.96
N THR A 249 -3.42 -0.22 9.09
CA THR A 249 -1.99 -0.11 9.40
C THR A 249 -1.26 0.49 8.20
N CYS A 250 -0.66 1.67 8.41
CA CYS A 250 0.11 2.37 7.39
C CYS A 250 1.57 1.86 7.39
N ILE A 251 2.04 1.35 6.27
CA ILE A 251 3.39 0.80 6.04
C ILE A 251 4.05 1.48 4.82
N THR A 252 5.15 2.22 5.01
CA THR A 252 5.65 2.75 6.29
C THR A 252 4.66 3.75 6.88
N ASN A 253 4.77 4.01 8.19
CA ASN A 253 3.85 4.94 8.87
C ASN A 253 4.13 6.40 8.48
N ASN A 254 3.45 6.89 7.45
CA ASN A 254 3.65 8.22 6.88
C ASN A 254 3.47 9.36 7.90
N PRO A 255 2.38 9.42 8.72
CA PRO A 255 2.18 10.51 9.68
C PRO A 255 3.32 10.71 10.70
N VAL A 256 4.12 9.67 10.91
CA VAL A 256 5.28 9.73 11.80
C VAL A 256 6.61 9.73 11.01
N CYS A 257 6.66 10.51 9.94
CA CYS A 257 7.83 10.71 9.08
C CYS A 257 8.32 9.43 8.39
N GLY A 258 7.40 8.56 7.95
CA GLY A 258 7.73 7.35 7.21
C GLY A 258 8.44 6.27 8.05
N GLN A 259 8.25 6.26 9.36
CA GLN A 259 8.85 5.26 10.23
C GLN A 259 8.33 3.85 9.93
N ALA A 260 9.24 2.88 9.89
CA ALA A 260 8.91 1.49 9.57
C ALA A 260 8.13 0.80 10.69
N VAL A 261 7.36 -0.22 10.28
CA VAL A 261 6.62 -1.13 11.15
C VAL A 261 7.30 -2.49 11.12
N SER A 262 7.58 -3.08 12.30
CA SER A 262 8.23 -4.38 12.42
C SER A 262 7.28 -5.52 12.04
N MET A 263 7.84 -6.64 11.58
CA MET A 263 7.07 -7.87 11.34
C MET A 263 6.40 -8.37 12.63
N ALA A 264 7.11 -8.30 13.74
CA ALA A 264 6.56 -8.67 15.05
C ALA A 264 5.30 -7.85 15.39
N ASN A 265 5.30 -6.54 15.11
CA ASN A 265 4.12 -5.70 15.34
C ASN A 265 2.98 -6.04 14.38
N LEU A 266 3.25 -6.31 13.11
CA LEU A 266 2.24 -6.74 12.14
C LEU A 266 1.55 -8.04 12.57
N LYS A 267 2.33 -9.00 13.07
CA LYS A 267 1.82 -10.27 13.65
C LYS A 267 0.87 -10.00 14.82
N GLU A 268 1.26 -9.13 15.75
CA GLU A 268 0.45 -8.81 16.92
C GLU A 268 -0.82 -8.04 16.56
N ILE A 269 -0.76 -7.08 15.62
CA ILE A 269 -1.95 -6.39 15.12
C ILE A 269 -2.93 -7.39 14.50
N ASN A 270 -2.43 -8.30 13.66
CA ASN A 270 -3.25 -9.35 13.05
C ASN A 270 -3.86 -10.27 14.11
N ARG A 271 -3.08 -10.72 15.10
CA ARG A 271 -3.56 -11.54 16.20
C ARG A 271 -4.73 -10.86 16.96
N VAL A 272 -4.57 -9.57 17.28
CA VAL A 272 -5.63 -8.81 17.96
C VAL A 272 -6.84 -8.63 17.05
N ALA A 273 -6.64 -8.24 15.80
CA ALA A 273 -7.71 -8.04 14.83
C ALA A 273 -8.57 -9.31 14.68
N HIS A 274 -7.93 -10.46 14.44
CA HIS A 274 -8.62 -11.73 14.24
C HIS A 274 -9.23 -12.29 15.53
N LYS A 275 -8.64 -12.04 16.71
CA LYS A 275 -9.25 -12.36 18.02
C LYS A 275 -10.65 -11.75 18.15
N TYR A 276 -10.86 -10.55 17.64
CA TYR A 276 -12.14 -9.85 17.69
C TYR A 276 -12.95 -9.93 16.37
N ASN A 277 -12.52 -10.76 15.41
CA ASN A 277 -13.16 -10.88 14.09
C ASN A 277 -13.25 -9.55 13.34
N ILE A 278 -12.17 -8.76 13.37
CA ILE A 278 -12.04 -7.45 12.72
C ILE A 278 -11.01 -7.57 11.59
N PRO A 279 -11.35 -7.20 10.34
CA PRO A 279 -10.38 -7.26 9.24
C PRO A 279 -9.28 -6.20 9.39
N LEU A 280 -8.05 -6.60 9.08
CA LEU A 280 -6.87 -5.75 9.02
C LEU A 280 -6.62 -5.27 7.60
N VAL A 281 -6.58 -3.95 7.42
CA VAL A 281 -6.35 -3.29 6.14
C VAL A 281 -5.00 -2.57 6.15
N PHE A 282 -4.14 -2.83 5.16
CA PHE A 282 -2.91 -2.07 5.01
C PHE A 282 -3.10 -0.86 4.10
N ASP A 283 -2.56 0.29 4.51
CA ASP A 283 -2.12 1.32 3.58
C ASP A 283 -0.67 0.98 3.19
N ALA A 284 -0.53 0.39 2.01
CA ALA A 284 0.69 -0.27 1.58
C ALA A 284 1.51 0.55 0.57
N ALA A 285 1.45 1.88 0.64
CA ALA A 285 2.11 2.74 -0.33
C ALA A 285 3.64 2.54 -0.38
N ARG A 286 4.28 2.21 0.76
CA ARG A 286 5.75 2.04 0.89
C ARG A 286 6.10 0.65 1.45
N TRP A 287 5.48 -0.36 0.89
CA TRP A 287 5.64 -1.76 1.31
C TRP A 287 7.08 -2.28 1.13
N ALA A 288 7.76 -1.91 0.03
CA ALA A 288 9.12 -2.38 -0.25
C ALA A 288 10.13 -1.71 0.67
N GLU A 289 9.98 -0.41 0.93
CA GLU A 289 10.78 0.29 1.93
C GLU A 289 10.59 -0.33 3.31
N ASN A 290 9.35 -0.63 3.72
CA ASN A 290 9.09 -1.28 5.00
C ASN A 290 9.72 -2.67 5.08
N ALA A 291 9.62 -3.48 4.02
CA ALA A 291 10.27 -4.78 3.93
C ALA A 291 11.81 -4.67 4.03
N TYR A 292 12.39 -3.65 3.41
CA TYR A 292 13.83 -3.40 3.51
C TYR A 292 14.25 -3.03 4.95
N PHE A 293 13.48 -2.19 5.65
CA PHE A 293 13.74 -1.88 7.05
C PHE A 293 13.66 -3.12 7.95
N ILE A 294 12.69 -4.01 7.71
CA ILE A 294 12.61 -5.31 8.40
C ILE A 294 13.86 -6.14 8.12
N LYS A 295 14.26 -6.29 6.85
CA LYS A 295 15.48 -7.02 6.47
C LYS A 295 16.70 -6.52 7.21
N MET A 296 16.86 -5.21 7.32
CA MET A 296 18.07 -4.59 7.88
C MET A 296 18.10 -4.54 9.41
N ASN A 297 16.95 -4.59 10.08
CA ASN A 297 16.89 -4.27 11.50
C ASN A 297 16.16 -5.31 12.36
N GLU A 298 15.43 -6.27 11.79
CA GLU A 298 14.71 -7.28 12.55
C GLU A 298 15.43 -8.63 12.49
N GLU A 299 15.58 -9.27 13.64
CA GLU A 299 16.28 -10.56 13.76
C GLU A 299 15.55 -11.64 12.92
N GLY A 300 16.32 -12.46 12.20
CA GLY A 300 15.80 -13.56 11.39
C GLY A 300 15.40 -13.17 9.96
N TYR A 301 15.57 -11.89 9.56
CA TYR A 301 15.18 -11.42 8.22
C TYR A 301 16.35 -11.04 7.31
N ALA A 302 17.57 -10.99 7.81
CA ALA A 302 18.75 -10.54 7.06
C ALA A 302 19.01 -11.35 5.77
N ASP A 303 18.74 -12.64 5.78
CA ASP A 303 18.98 -13.54 4.66
C ASP A 303 17.78 -13.69 3.72
N LYS A 304 16.61 -13.13 4.07
CA LYS A 304 15.41 -13.18 3.23
C LYS A 304 15.48 -12.11 2.13
N SER A 305 14.94 -12.41 0.97
CA SER A 305 14.70 -11.42 -0.08
C SER A 305 13.58 -10.44 0.32
N ILE A 306 13.53 -9.28 -0.33
CA ILE A 306 12.45 -8.31 -0.11
C ILE A 306 11.08 -8.91 -0.47
N ALA A 307 11.02 -9.74 -1.51
CA ALA A 307 9.78 -10.40 -1.90
C ALA A 307 9.30 -11.42 -0.86
N GLU A 308 10.18 -12.24 -0.29
CA GLU A 308 9.83 -13.16 0.79
C GLU A 308 9.31 -12.42 2.04
N ILE A 309 9.95 -11.29 2.39
CA ILE A 309 9.49 -10.44 3.49
C ILE A 309 8.14 -9.81 3.17
N ALA A 310 7.95 -9.31 1.95
CA ALA A 310 6.68 -8.76 1.51
C ALA A 310 5.57 -9.82 1.55
N THR A 311 5.83 -11.03 1.04
CA THR A 311 4.88 -12.16 1.14
C THR A 311 4.47 -12.42 2.58
N GLU A 312 5.42 -12.44 3.51
CA GLU A 312 5.11 -12.63 4.94
C GLU A 312 4.30 -11.45 5.49
N MET A 313 4.66 -10.19 5.17
CA MET A 313 3.88 -9.01 5.58
C MET A 313 2.43 -9.09 5.10
N PHE A 314 2.23 -9.33 3.81
CA PHE A 314 0.90 -9.38 3.22
C PHE A 314 0.09 -10.62 3.63
N SER A 315 0.70 -11.66 4.19
CA SER A 315 -0.03 -12.78 4.79
C SER A 315 -0.86 -12.37 6.01
N TYR A 316 -0.52 -11.26 6.66
CA TYR A 316 -1.23 -10.74 7.83
C TYR A 316 -2.36 -9.76 7.51
N CYS A 317 -2.50 -9.27 6.28
CA CYS A 317 -3.61 -8.38 5.95
C CYS A 317 -4.78 -9.12 5.30
N ASP A 318 -5.99 -8.61 5.55
CA ASP A 318 -7.22 -9.09 4.91
C ASP A 318 -7.55 -8.27 3.66
N ALA A 319 -7.07 -7.03 3.60
CA ALA A 319 -7.20 -6.11 2.48
C ALA A 319 -6.08 -5.08 2.48
N PHE A 320 -5.85 -4.42 1.36
CA PHE A 320 -4.96 -3.26 1.31
C PHE A 320 -5.40 -2.23 0.30
N THR A 321 -5.02 -0.97 0.55
CA THR A 321 -4.96 0.10 -0.44
C THR A 321 -3.51 0.44 -0.70
N MET A 322 -3.18 0.85 -1.92
CA MET A 322 -1.81 1.21 -2.28
C MET A 322 -1.80 2.39 -3.26
N SER A 323 -0.95 3.37 -2.98
CA SER A 323 -0.56 4.33 -4.00
C SER A 323 0.64 3.76 -4.75
N ALA A 324 0.45 3.40 -6.02
CA ALA A 324 1.54 2.92 -6.87
C ALA A 324 2.53 4.03 -7.28
N LYS A 325 2.27 5.25 -6.86
CA LYS A 325 3.13 6.42 -7.11
C LYS A 325 4.39 6.46 -6.22
N LYS A 326 4.57 5.52 -5.29
CA LYS A 326 5.73 5.35 -4.42
C LYS A 326 6.49 4.09 -4.86
N ASP A 327 6.46 3.05 -4.07
CA ASP A 327 7.19 1.80 -4.38
C ASP A 327 6.71 1.09 -5.65
N GLY A 328 5.50 1.39 -6.12
CA GLY A 328 5.03 0.92 -7.43
C GLY A 328 5.67 1.61 -8.63
N HIS A 329 6.47 2.66 -8.44
CA HIS A 329 7.19 3.41 -9.47
C HIS A 329 6.32 3.93 -10.62
N ALA A 330 5.03 4.14 -10.40
CA ALA A 330 4.12 4.69 -11.39
C ALA A 330 3.99 6.21 -11.26
N ASN A 331 3.89 6.91 -12.39
CA ASN A 331 3.57 8.35 -12.37
C ASN A 331 2.14 8.59 -11.87
N MET A 332 1.22 7.68 -12.22
CA MET A 332 -0.16 7.66 -11.77
C MET A 332 -0.57 6.19 -11.61
N GLY A 333 -1.18 5.87 -10.49
CA GLY A 333 -1.65 4.52 -10.23
C GLY A 333 -1.93 4.27 -8.76
N GLY A 334 -2.84 3.37 -8.51
CA GLY A 334 -3.20 2.85 -7.20
C GLY A 334 -3.80 1.47 -7.31
N MET A 335 -3.96 0.82 -6.19
CA MET A 335 -4.54 -0.50 -6.11
C MET A 335 -5.38 -0.64 -4.84
N LEU A 336 -6.44 -1.40 -4.95
CA LEU A 336 -7.24 -1.91 -3.85
C LEU A 336 -7.36 -3.41 -4.05
N ALA A 337 -7.04 -4.20 -3.04
CA ALA A 337 -7.30 -5.63 -3.07
C ALA A 337 -7.72 -6.14 -1.69
N PHE A 338 -8.39 -7.27 -1.66
CA PHE A 338 -8.75 -8.00 -0.44
C PHE A 338 -8.69 -9.51 -0.69
N ARG A 339 -8.49 -10.26 0.39
CA ARG A 339 -8.38 -11.72 0.31
C ARG A 339 -9.72 -12.33 -0.10
N ASP A 340 -9.70 -13.13 -1.17
CA ASP A 340 -10.87 -13.86 -1.66
C ASP A 340 -11.44 -14.77 -0.57
N LYS A 341 -12.73 -14.63 -0.31
CA LYS A 341 -13.44 -15.33 0.79
C LYS A 341 -12.83 -15.11 2.19
N GLY A 342 -11.90 -14.14 2.32
CA GLY A 342 -11.28 -13.75 3.58
C GLY A 342 -12.21 -12.93 4.49
N LEU A 343 -11.69 -12.53 5.65
CA LEU A 343 -12.47 -11.84 6.69
C LEU A 343 -13.10 -10.53 6.20
N PHE A 344 -12.36 -9.73 5.40
CA PHE A 344 -12.90 -8.51 4.80
C PHE A 344 -14.10 -8.82 3.89
N TRP A 345 -13.94 -9.79 2.99
CA TRP A 345 -15.00 -10.21 2.09
C TRP A 345 -16.23 -10.73 2.84
N GLN A 346 -16.04 -11.59 3.85
CA GLN A 346 -17.13 -12.12 4.69
C GLN A 346 -17.87 -11.00 5.43
N LYS A 347 -17.15 -10.02 5.95
CA LYS A 347 -17.73 -8.92 6.75
C LYS A 347 -18.51 -7.94 5.90
N PHE A 348 -18.11 -7.71 4.67
CA PHE A 348 -18.70 -6.69 3.79
C PHE A 348 -19.51 -7.24 2.61
N SER A 349 -19.71 -8.54 2.51
CA SER A 349 -20.71 -9.17 1.63
C SER A 349 -21.99 -9.48 2.42
N ASP A 350 -23.12 -9.60 1.71
CA ASP A 350 -24.41 -10.00 2.31
C ASP A 350 -24.73 -11.44 1.90
N PHE A 351 -25.24 -12.25 2.83
CA PHE A 351 -25.59 -13.66 2.64
C PHE A 351 -27.06 -13.89 3.06
N ASP A 352 -27.71 -14.86 2.41
CA ASP A 352 -29.02 -15.34 2.84
C ASP A 352 -28.91 -16.32 4.03
N GLU A 353 -30.05 -16.79 4.52
CA GLU A 353 -30.13 -17.74 5.65
C GLU A 353 -29.45 -19.10 5.36
N ASN A 354 -29.25 -19.43 4.09
CA ASN A 354 -28.59 -20.64 3.63
C ASN A 354 -27.09 -20.44 3.35
N GLY A 355 -26.56 -19.22 3.54
CA GLY A 355 -25.18 -18.87 3.26
C GLY A 355 -24.87 -18.55 1.79
N ASN A 356 -25.89 -18.39 0.93
CA ASN A 356 -25.67 -17.95 -0.44
C ASN A 356 -25.44 -16.44 -0.51
N ILE A 357 -24.59 -16.02 -1.44
CA ILE A 357 -24.24 -14.61 -1.62
C ILE A 357 -25.45 -13.85 -2.18
N ILE A 358 -25.92 -12.84 -1.44
CA ILE A 358 -26.91 -11.86 -1.92
C ILE A 358 -26.19 -10.69 -2.60
N THR A 359 -25.14 -10.19 -1.96
CA THR A 359 -24.33 -9.08 -2.46
C THR A 359 -22.86 -9.39 -2.20
N ASP A 360 -22.06 -9.44 -3.26
CA ASP A 360 -20.61 -9.58 -3.19
C ASP A 360 -19.95 -8.22 -3.15
N VAL A 361 -19.06 -7.99 -2.17
CA VAL A 361 -18.36 -6.70 -2.03
C VAL A 361 -17.45 -6.43 -3.22
N GLY A 362 -16.83 -7.45 -3.80
CA GLY A 362 -15.98 -7.29 -4.97
C GLY A 362 -16.76 -6.89 -6.22
N VAL A 363 -17.92 -7.50 -6.44
CA VAL A 363 -18.82 -7.10 -7.55
C VAL A 363 -19.30 -5.66 -7.34
N THR A 364 -19.61 -5.28 -6.10
CA THR A 364 -20.02 -3.90 -5.77
C THR A 364 -18.90 -2.90 -6.03
N LEU A 365 -17.65 -3.24 -5.67
CA LEU A 365 -16.45 -2.43 -5.96
C LEU A 365 -16.23 -2.27 -7.48
N LYS A 366 -16.39 -3.34 -8.24
CA LYS A 366 -16.25 -3.32 -9.71
C LYS A 366 -17.22 -2.35 -10.39
N VAL A 367 -18.42 -2.24 -9.89
CA VAL A 367 -19.42 -1.28 -10.42
C VAL A 367 -19.05 0.17 -10.11
N LYS A 368 -18.29 0.41 -9.04
CA LYS A 368 -17.86 1.74 -8.61
C LYS A 368 -16.53 2.20 -9.22
N GLN A 369 -15.71 1.26 -9.69
CA GLN A 369 -14.44 1.53 -10.37
C GLN A 369 -14.69 2.15 -11.77
#